data_bd4df6a04f073074b3dafa2cbac04303
#
_entry.id   bd4df6a04f073074b3dafa2cbac04303
#
_cell.length_a   1.000
_cell.length_b   1.000
_cell.length_c   1.000
_cell.angle_alpha   90.00
_cell.angle_beta   90.00
_cell.angle_gamma   90.00
#
_symmetry.space_group_name_H-M   'P 1'
#
loop_
_entity.id
_entity.type
_entity.pdbx_description
1 polymer ?
#
loop_
_entity_poly.entity_id
_entity_poly.type
_entity_poly.pdbx_seq_one_letter_code
_entity_poly.pdbx_strand_id
1 'polypeptide(L)'
;REVGPLTVAGEPTELRTGRSDRLPELLFAAVSVAAVIFYLWTARAQWFFQDEFAVLTAPARTPADLFRPHNEHLIVPTRAVYAVWWQLFGLRNYLPYQAVVVVAHVVLASLMRVVMVRSGVSAWVAAAAALVFLTFGRGSEDIVWAFQMTFTGAIAAGYVHLLVAAREGPVDRRDLLGLAAGAVAVTSAGPGLVMVCAVGLA
;
A
#
# COMPACT_ATOMS: atom_id res chain seq x y z
N ARG A 1 57.94 9.45 34.69
CA ARG A 1 56.64 8.80 34.88
C ARG A 1 56.04 8.60 33.50
N GLU A 2 56.17 7.39 32.98
CA GLU A 2 55.54 6.97 31.73
C GLU A 2 54.09 6.62 32.05
N VAL A 3 53.17 7.24 31.29
CA VAL A 3 51.75 6.91 31.32
C VAL A 3 51.50 5.89 30.20
N GLY A 4 51.24 4.65 30.58
CA GLY A 4 50.95 3.56 29.66
C GLY A 4 49.60 3.76 28.94
N PRO A 5 49.42 3.21 27.72
CA PRO A 5 48.20 3.39 26.93
C PRO A 5 47.03 2.61 27.57
N LEU A 6 45.91 3.32 27.75
CA LEU A 6 44.63 2.72 28.12
C LEU A 6 44.07 1.95 26.92
N THR A 7 44.20 0.64 26.95
CA THR A 7 43.48 -0.27 26.03
C THR A 7 42.02 -0.35 26.47
N VAL A 8 41.15 0.35 25.77
CA VAL A 8 39.71 0.13 25.84
C VAL A 8 39.37 -1.06 24.94
N ALA A 9 39.35 -2.24 25.55
CA ALA A 9 38.80 -3.43 24.91
C ALA A 9 37.27 -3.34 24.95
N GLY A 10 36.68 -2.70 23.96
CA GLY A 10 35.26 -2.84 23.63
C GLY A 10 35.08 -4.05 22.73
N GLU A 11 34.71 -5.20 23.30
CA GLU A 11 34.20 -6.30 22.48
C GLU A 11 33.02 -5.82 21.66
N PRO A 12 32.96 -6.08 20.31
CA PRO A 12 31.77 -5.84 19.55
C PRO A 12 30.69 -6.77 20.10
N THR A 13 29.65 -6.17 20.71
CA THR A 13 28.44 -6.86 21.08
C THR A 13 27.82 -7.40 19.79
N GLU A 14 28.11 -8.67 19.48
CA GLU A 14 27.41 -9.41 18.44
C GLU A 14 25.93 -9.34 18.78
N LEU A 15 25.20 -8.51 18.04
CA LEU A 15 23.75 -8.45 18.09
C LEU A 15 23.23 -9.85 17.78
N ARG A 16 22.73 -10.52 18.80
CA ARG A 16 22.05 -11.83 18.69
C ARG A 16 20.83 -11.66 17.77
N THR A 17 21.08 -11.67 16.46
CA THR A 17 20.06 -11.78 15.43
C THR A 17 19.57 -13.21 15.38
N GLY A 18 18.57 -13.55 16.19
CA GLY A 18 18.03 -14.90 16.19
C GLY A 18 16.64 -14.95 16.82
N ARG A 19 15.67 -15.42 16.11
CA ARG A 19 14.31 -15.83 16.53
C ARG A 19 13.40 -14.73 17.12
N SER A 20 13.94 -13.76 17.88
CA SER A 20 13.18 -12.62 18.43
C SER A 20 12.70 -11.64 17.35
N ASP A 21 13.42 -11.52 16.23
CA ASP A 21 13.17 -10.51 15.21
C ASP A 21 12.05 -10.90 14.23
N ARG A 22 11.69 -12.18 14.18
CA ARG A 22 10.62 -12.70 13.30
C ARG A 22 9.23 -12.63 13.93
N LEU A 23 9.15 -12.51 15.26
CA LEU A 23 7.86 -12.53 15.95
C LEU A 23 6.95 -11.35 15.55
N PRO A 24 7.42 -10.08 15.49
CA PRO A 24 6.58 -8.97 15.04
C PRO A 24 6.15 -9.13 13.57
N GLU A 25 6.95 -9.76 12.71
CA GLU A 25 6.58 -10.08 11.33
C GLU A 25 5.49 -11.13 11.25
N LEU A 26 5.65 -12.21 11.99
CA LEU A 26 4.65 -13.28 12.03
C LEU A 26 3.34 -12.81 12.62
N LEU A 27 3.40 -12.01 13.69
CA LEU A 27 2.21 -11.41 14.29
C LEU A 27 1.49 -10.49 13.29
N PHE A 28 2.23 -9.59 12.65
CA PHE A 28 1.67 -8.70 11.62
C PHE A 28 1.04 -9.50 10.47
N ALA A 29 1.71 -10.53 9.97
CA ALA A 29 1.19 -11.38 8.90
C ALA A 29 -0.08 -12.12 9.32
N ALA A 30 -0.10 -12.70 10.52
CA ALA A 30 -1.26 -13.41 11.05
C ALA A 30 -2.48 -12.48 11.21
N VAL A 31 -2.27 -11.29 11.79
CA VAL A 31 -3.34 -10.29 11.94
C VAL A 31 -3.79 -9.76 10.58
N SER A 32 -2.88 -9.60 9.61
CA SER A 32 -3.23 -9.17 8.25
C SER A 32 -4.14 -10.18 7.56
N VAL A 33 -3.85 -11.47 7.68
CA VAL A 33 -4.74 -12.54 7.13
C VAL A 33 -6.10 -12.51 7.83
N ALA A 34 -6.11 -12.41 9.16
CA ALA A 34 -7.35 -12.31 9.93
C ALA A 34 -8.17 -11.07 9.54
N ALA A 35 -7.51 -9.93 9.31
CA ALA A 35 -8.15 -8.69 8.89
C ALA A 35 -8.81 -8.81 7.51
N VAL A 36 -8.14 -9.46 6.53
CA VAL A 36 -8.75 -9.72 5.21
C VAL A 36 -10.04 -10.51 5.37
N ILE A 37 -10.00 -11.62 6.12
CA ILE A 37 -11.17 -12.47 6.35
C ILE A 37 -12.27 -11.68 7.05
N PHE A 38 -11.94 -10.93 8.09
CA PHE A 38 -12.86 -10.11 8.86
C PHE A 38 -13.54 -9.04 8.00
N TYR A 39 -12.78 -8.28 7.22
CA TYR A 39 -13.32 -7.20 6.38
C TYR A 39 -14.23 -7.75 5.27
N LEU A 40 -13.80 -8.80 4.56
CA LEU A 40 -14.63 -9.42 3.53
C LEU A 40 -15.90 -10.07 4.11
N TRP A 41 -15.80 -10.62 5.32
CA TRP A 41 -16.97 -11.21 5.98
C TRP A 41 -17.95 -10.13 6.46
N THR A 42 -17.48 -9.04 7.06
CA THR A 42 -18.36 -7.94 7.54
C THR A 42 -18.99 -7.17 6.39
N ALA A 43 -18.25 -6.98 5.30
CA ALA A 43 -18.69 -6.23 4.14
C ALA A 43 -19.54 -7.04 3.13
N ARG A 44 -19.74 -8.36 3.35
CA ARG A 44 -20.41 -9.27 2.40
C ARG A 44 -21.85 -8.89 2.01
N ALA A 45 -22.50 -8.06 2.83
CA ALA A 45 -23.87 -7.58 2.58
C ALA A 45 -23.90 -6.20 1.90
N GLN A 46 -22.75 -5.60 1.62
CA GLN A 46 -22.67 -4.32 0.91
C GLN A 46 -22.92 -4.50 -0.58
N TRP A 47 -23.25 -3.39 -1.21
CA TRP A 47 -23.51 -3.30 -2.62
C TRP A 47 -22.91 -2.01 -3.18
N PHE A 48 -22.87 -1.88 -4.49
CA PHE A 48 -22.39 -0.68 -5.18
C PHE A 48 -23.15 0.56 -4.73
N PHE A 49 -22.46 1.69 -4.55
CA PHE A 49 -23.06 2.95 -4.18
C PHE A 49 -22.20 4.16 -4.61
N GLN A 50 -22.81 5.34 -4.60
CA GLN A 50 -22.17 6.64 -4.91
C GLN A 50 -21.34 6.65 -6.21
N ASP A 51 -20.06 6.99 -6.13
CA ASP A 51 -19.15 7.20 -7.26
C ASP A 51 -18.95 5.94 -8.13
N GLU A 52 -19.21 4.76 -7.59
CA GLU A 52 -19.16 3.52 -8.37
C GLU A 52 -20.14 3.53 -9.54
N PHE A 53 -21.31 4.14 -9.37
CA PHE A 53 -22.28 4.25 -10.44
C PHE A 53 -21.77 5.08 -11.62
N ALA A 54 -20.92 6.09 -11.37
CA ALA A 54 -20.32 6.87 -12.44
C ALA A 54 -19.36 6.02 -13.31
N VAL A 55 -18.67 5.07 -12.71
CA VAL A 55 -17.80 4.13 -13.43
C VAL A 55 -18.59 3.02 -14.10
N LEU A 56 -19.63 2.51 -13.44
CA LEU A 56 -20.46 1.41 -13.93
C LEU A 56 -21.39 1.84 -15.08
N THR A 57 -21.92 3.05 -15.04
CA THR A 57 -22.80 3.58 -16.12
C THR A 57 -22.02 4.04 -17.34
N ALA A 58 -20.74 4.39 -17.18
CA ALA A 58 -19.83 4.76 -18.27
C ALA A 58 -18.55 3.88 -18.25
N PRO A 59 -18.69 2.55 -18.47
CA PRO A 59 -17.57 1.63 -18.39
C PRO A 59 -16.53 1.95 -19.47
N ALA A 60 -15.26 1.70 -19.15
CA ALA A 60 -14.19 1.79 -20.12
C ALA A 60 -14.33 0.67 -21.17
N ARG A 61 -14.53 1.02 -22.42
CA ARG A 61 -14.63 0.11 -23.57
C ARG A 61 -13.41 0.19 -24.47
N THR A 62 -12.71 1.30 -24.41
CA THR A 62 -11.47 1.56 -25.16
C THR A 62 -10.37 1.98 -24.20
N PRO A 63 -9.08 1.85 -24.58
CA PRO A 63 -7.97 2.37 -23.77
C PRO A 63 -8.12 3.87 -23.45
N ALA A 64 -8.68 4.68 -24.35
CA ALA A 64 -8.91 6.11 -24.12
C ALA A 64 -9.93 6.37 -22.99
N ASP A 65 -10.92 5.51 -22.82
CA ASP A 65 -11.92 5.64 -21.76
C ASP A 65 -11.32 5.49 -20.36
N LEU A 66 -10.19 4.79 -20.22
CA LEU A 66 -9.48 4.66 -18.95
C LEU A 66 -8.99 6.02 -18.44
N PHE A 67 -8.65 6.93 -19.34
CA PHE A 67 -8.15 8.27 -19.02
C PHE A 67 -9.27 9.32 -18.86
N ARG A 68 -10.54 8.91 -18.89
CA ARG A 68 -11.65 9.82 -18.61
C ARG A 68 -11.59 10.23 -17.14
N PRO A 69 -11.50 11.54 -16.82
CA PRO A 69 -11.44 12.00 -15.43
C PRO A 69 -12.74 11.69 -14.68
N HIS A 70 -12.62 11.61 -13.36
CA HIS A 70 -13.72 11.53 -12.41
C HIS A 70 -13.45 12.54 -11.29
N ASN A 71 -14.39 13.46 -11.04
CA ASN A 71 -14.24 14.51 -10.04
C ASN A 71 -12.85 15.22 -10.12
N GLU A 72 -12.47 15.64 -11.36
CA GLU A 72 -11.21 16.32 -11.65
C GLU A 72 -9.93 15.49 -11.47
N HIS A 73 -10.05 14.20 -11.16
CA HIS A 73 -8.92 13.30 -11.00
C HIS A 73 -8.91 12.19 -12.05
N LEU A 74 -7.72 11.73 -12.43
CA LEU A 74 -7.57 10.47 -13.14
C LEU A 74 -7.74 9.32 -12.14
N ILE A 75 -8.48 8.27 -12.56
CA ILE A 75 -8.70 7.05 -11.80
C ILE A 75 -8.43 5.82 -12.67
N VAL A 76 -7.36 5.88 -13.47
CA VAL A 76 -7.04 4.88 -14.50
C VAL A 76 -7.01 3.44 -13.96
N PRO A 77 -6.29 3.12 -12.88
CA PRO A 77 -6.27 1.76 -12.36
C PRO A 77 -7.64 1.27 -11.89
N THR A 78 -8.40 2.14 -11.23
CA THR A 78 -9.76 1.83 -10.76
C THR A 78 -10.68 1.53 -11.92
N ARG A 79 -10.69 2.36 -12.97
CA ARG A 79 -11.48 2.09 -14.20
C ARG A 79 -11.08 0.77 -14.85
N ALA A 80 -9.79 0.45 -14.89
CA ALA A 80 -9.29 -0.80 -15.44
C ALA A 80 -9.80 -2.01 -14.64
N VAL A 81 -9.71 -1.95 -13.29
CA VAL A 81 -10.24 -3.00 -12.41
C VAL A 81 -11.74 -3.17 -12.63
N TYR A 82 -12.53 -2.07 -12.61
CA TYR A 82 -13.98 -2.14 -12.82
C TYR A 82 -14.33 -2.70 -14.19
N ALA A 83 -13.60 -2.33 -15.27
CA ALA A 83 -13.85 -2.85 -16.61
C ALA A 83 -13.62 -4.36 -16.70
N VAL A 84 -12.54 -4.87 -16.10
CA VAL A 84 -12.22 -6.32 -16.05
C VAL A 84 -13.21 -7.06 -15.15
N TRP A 85 -13.47 -6.56 -13.95
CA TRP A 85 -14.37 -7.20 -12.99
C TRP A 85 -15.81 -7.23 -13.49
N TRP A 86 -16.24 -6.17 -14.21
CA TRP A 86 -17.53 -6.16 -14.88
C TRP A 86 -17.69 -7.32 -15.88
N GLN A 87 -16.67 -7.60 -16.65
CA GLN A 87 -16.71 -8.71 -17.62
C GLN A 87 -16.71 -10.08 -16.94
N LEU A 88 -15.98 -10.21 -15.84
CA LEU A 88 -15.82 -11.49 -15.15
C LEU A 88 -16.98 -11.81 -14.20
N PHE A 89 -17.46 -10.83 -13.46
CA PHE A 89 -18.42 -11.01 -12.35
C PHE A 89 -19.73 -10.24 -12.55
N GLY A 90 -19.77 -9.23 -13.43
CA GLY A 90 -20.90 -8.33 -13.58
C GLY A 90 -21.25 -7.64 -12.28
N LEU A 91 -22.55 -7.35 -12.08
CA LEU A 91 -23.08 -6.80 -10.82
C LEU A 91 -23.62 -7.87 -9.86
N ARG A 92 -23.42 -9.14 -10.14
CA ARG A 92 -24.01 -10.23 -9.34
C ARG A 92 -23.38 -10.39 -7.98
N ASN A 93 -22.13 -10.00 -7.85
CA ASN A 93 -21.36 -10.15 -6.63
C ASN A 93 -20.40 -8.96 -6.46
N TYR A 94 -20.57 -8.23 -5.36
CA TYR A 94 -19.73 -7.08 -5.03
C TYR A 94 -18.39 -7.47 -4.38
N LEU A 95 -18.33 -8.65 -3.78
CA LEU A 95 -17.16 -9.13 -3.02
C LEU A 95 -15.84 -9.08 -3.80
N PRO A 96 -15.76 -9.44 -5.10
CA PRO A 96 -14.52 -9.32 -5.87
C PRO A 96 -13.98 -7.90 -5.96
N TYR A 97 -14.87 -6.90 -6.05
CA TYR A 97 -14.50 -5.49 -6.08
C TYR A 97 -13.95 -5.04 -4.72
N GLN A 98 -14.62 -5.43 -3.63
CA GLN A 98 -14.16 -5.16 -2.27
C GLN A 98 -12.82 -5.86 -1.97
N ALA A 99 -12.60 -7.06 -2.47
CA ALA A 99 -11.35 -7.78 -2.25
C ALA A 99 -10.13 -6.97 -2.74
N VAL A 100 -10.27 -6.19 -3.81
CA VAL A 100 -9.17 -5.35 -4.33
C VAL A 100 -8.79 -4.27 -3.31
N VAL A 101 -9.76 -3.53 -2.76
CA VAL A 101 -9.46 -2.46 -1.80
C VAL A 101 -8.95 -3.02 -0.48
N VAL A 102 -9.51 -4.13 0.00
CA VAL A 102 -9.05 -4.79 1.24
C VAL A 102 -7.61 -5.27 1.09
N VAL A 103 -7.27 -5.90 -0.04
CA VAL A 103 -5.88 -6.31 -0.34
C VAL A 103 -4.97 -5.10 -0.48
N ALA A 104 -5.40 -4.04 -1.18
CA ALA A 104 -4.62 -2.81 -1.30
C ALA A 104 -4.35 -2.17 0.06
N HIS A 105 -5.31 -2.20 0.99
CA HIS A 105 -5.14 -1.69 2.37
C HIS A 105 -4.09 -2.50 3.15
N VAL A 106 -4.12 -3.83 3.06
CA VAL A 106 -3.10 -4.70 3.68
C VAL A 106 -1.72 -4.47 3.07
N VAL A 107 -1.64 -4.32 1.74
CA VAL A 107 -0.40 -3.99 1.04
C VAL A 107 0.13 -2.64 1.52
N LEU A 108 -0.73 -1.62 1.64
CA LEU A 108 -0.34 -0.30 2.13
C LEU A 108 0.20 -0.38 3.57
N ALA A 109 -0.49 -1.08 4.49
CA ALA A 109 -0.01 -1.30 5.86
C ALA A 109 1.36 -1.99 5.88
N SER A 110 1.56 -2.98 5.00
CA SER A 110 2.82 -3.70 4.85
C SER A 110 3.95 -2.79 4.35
N LEU A 111 3.67 -1.95 3.36
CA LEU A 111 4.64 -0.99 2.82
C LEU A 111 5.01 0.09 3.85
N MET A 112 4.04 0.61 4.62
CA MET A 112 4.30 1.51 5.75
C MET A 112 5.27 0.87 6.75
N ARG A 113 5.00 -0.38 7.15
CA ARG A 113 5.89 -1.13 8.04
C ARG A 113 7.30 -1.26 7.48
N VAL A 114 7.42 -1.60 6.18
CA VAL A 114 8.73 -1.74 5.51
C VAL A 114 9.49 -0.42 5.52
N VAL A 115 8.83 0.70 5.20
CA VAL A 115 9.45 2.03 5.22
C VAL A 115 9.92 2.37 6.62
N MET A 116 9.10 2.19 7.65
CA MET A 116 9.48 2.46 9.05
C MET A 116 10.70 1.65 9.48
N VAL A 117 10.74 0.35 9.18
CA VAL A 117 11.90 -0.50 9.51
C VAL A 117 13.16 -0.05 8.78
N ARG A 118 13.05 0.29 7.49
CA ARG A 118 14.19 0.82 6.71
C ARG A 118 14.68 2.18 7.21
N SER A 119 13.79 2.97 7.81
CA SER A 119 14.14 4.25 8.45
C SER A 119 14.67 4.08 9.88
N GLY A 120 14.97 2.87 10.33
CA GLY A 120 15.56 2.60 11.65
C GLY A 120 14.56 2.45 12.79
N VAL A 121 13.27 2.45 12.52
CA VAL A 121 12.23 2.17 13.53
C VAL A 121 12.29 0.69 13.91
N SER A 122 12.21 0.38 15.22
CA SER A 122 12.24 -1.01 15.67
C SER A 122 11.09 -1.83 15.06
N ALA A 123 11.34 -3.12 14.81
CA ALA A 123 10.36 -4.01 14.17
C ALA A 123 9.04 -4.09 14.95
N TRP A 124 9.08 -4.00 16.29
CA TRP A 124 7.90 -4.00 17.13
C TRP A 124 7.07 -2.73 17.01
N VAL A 125 7.71 -1.57 17.03
CA VAL A 125 7.01 -0.27 16.86
C VAL A 125 6.42 -0.16 15.47
N ALA A 126 7.17 -0.55 14.44
CA ALA A 126 6.69 -0.58 13.06
C ALA A 126 5.51 -1.53 12.87
N ALA A 127 5.56 -2.72 13.48
CA ALA A 127 4.44 -3.66 13.44
C ALA A 127 3.22 -3.11 14.19
N ALA A 128 3.39 -2.56 15.39
CA ALA A 128 2.29 -1.98 16.16
C ALA A 128 1.61 -0.83 15.40
N ALA A 129 2.37 0.11 14.84
CA ALA A 129 1.83 1.23 14.06
C ALA A 129 1.08 0.74 12.82
N ALA A 130 1.64 -0.24 12.08
CA ALA A 130 0.99 -0.81 10.91
C ALA A 130 -0.28 -1.60 11.29
N LEU A 131 -0.31 -2.27 12.44
CA LEU A 131 -1.52 -2.94 12.94
C LEU A 131 -2.61 -1.96 13.36
N VAL A 132 -2.24 -0.84 13.99
CA VAL A 132 -3.21 0.24 14.30
C VAL A 132 -3.82 0.79 13.01
N PHE A 133 -3.00 1.06 11.99
CA PHE A 133 -3.48 1.49 10.68
C PHE A 133 -4.38 0.44 10.03
N LEU A 134 -3.95 -0.82 10.03
CA LEU A 134 -4.66 -1.94 9.42
C LEU A 134 -6.06 -2.14 10.03
N THR A 135 -6.21 -1.92 11.35
CA THR A 135 -7.45 -2.17 12.09
C THR A 135 -8.22 -0.90 12.44
N PHE A 136 -7.90 0.23 11.80
CA PHE A 136 -8.48 1.53 12.14
C PHE A 136 -9.96 1.63 11.74
N GLY A 137 -10.84 1.29 12.68
CA GLY A 137 -12.28 1.19 12.43
C GLY A 137 -12.97 2.49 11.99
N ARG A 138 -12.42 3.67 12.32
CA ARG A 138 -12.92 4.96 11.81
C ARG A 138 -12.70 5.13 10.30
N GLY A 139 -11.72 4.44 9.74
CA GLY A 139 -11.46 4.38 8.29
C GLY A 139 -12.19 3.22 7.60
N SER A 140 -13.23 2.65 8.19
CA SER A 140 -13.92 1.48 7.61
C SER A 140 -14.44 1.71 6.20
N GLU A 141 -14.89 2.91 5.88
CA GLU A 141 -15.31 3.29 4.52
C GLU A 141 -14.16 3.14 3.53
N ASP A 142 -12.97 3.62 3.89
CA ASP A 142 -11.76 3.52 3.04
C ASP A 142 -11.26 2.08 2.90
N ILE A 143 -11.66 1.18 3.79
CA ILE A 143 -11.21 -0.22 3.79
C ILE A 143 -12.16 -1.13 3.00
N VAL A 144 -13.48 -0.90 3.09
CA VAL A 144 -14.48 -1.84 2.56
C VAL A 144 -15.28 -1.31 1.38
N TRP A 145 -15.28 -0.02 1.11
CA TRP A 145 -15.88 0.54 -0.11
C TRP A 145 -14.90 0.37 -1.27
N ALA A 146 -15.29 -0.43 -2.26
CA ALA A 146 -14.37 -0.82 -3.34
C ALA A 146 -13.79 0.36 -4.12
N PHE A 147 -14.54 1.46 -4.29
CA PHE A 147 -14.06 2.65 -4.99
C PHE A 147 -12.84 3.29 -4.32
N GLN A 148 -12.65 3.09 -3.02
CA GLN A 148 -11.52 3.60 -2.26
C GLN A 148 -10.18 2.95 -2.63
N MET A 149 -10.19 1.90 -3.48
CA MET A 149 -8.95 1.42 -4.11
C MET A 149 -8.22 2.54 -4.86
N THR A 150 -8.95 3.60 -5.26
CA THR A 150 -8.42 4.80 -5.89
C THR A 150 -7.38 5.48 -5.00
N PHE A 151 -7.74 5.79 -3.74
CA PHE A 151 -6.85 6.47 -2.78
C PHE A 151 -5.83 5.50 -2.17
N THR A 152 -6.30 4.34 -1.70
CA THR A 152 -5.44 3.33 -1.09
C THR A 152 -4.38 2.83 -2.09
N GLY A 153 -4.79 2.58 -3.33
CA GLY A 153 -3.90 2.19 -4.42
C GLY A 153 -2.89 3.28 -4.80
N ALA A 154 -3.32 4.55 -4.83
CA ALA A 154 -2.45 5.68 -5.10
C ALA A 154 -1.31 5.78 -4.07
N ILE A 155 -1.64 5.69 -2.79
CA ILE A 155 -0.67 5.78 -1.70
C ILE A 155 0.23 4.54 -1.70
N ALA A 156 -0.32 3.34 -1.89
CA ALA A 156 0.47 2.10 -1.96
C ALA A 156 1.49 2.15 -3.11
N ALA A 157 1.06 2.57 -4.30
CA ALA A 157 1.95 2.76 -5.44
C ALA A 157 3.01 3.84 -5.18
N GLY A 158 2.65 4.94 -4.51
CA GLY A 158 3.58 5.96 -4.05
C GLY A 158 4.66 5.41 -3.09
N TYR A 159 4.29 4.52 -2.16
CA TYR A 159 5.26 3.85 -1.29
C TYR A 159 6.19 2.91 -2.07
N VAL A 160 5.70 2.20 -3.08
CA VAL A 160 6.55 1.38 -3.97
C VAL A 160 7.53 2.29 -4.72
N HIS A 161 7.05 3.40 -5.27
CA HIS A 161 7.90 4.41 -5.93
C HIS A 161 9.00 4.92 -5.00
N LEU A 162 8.64 5.31 -3.77
CA LEU A 162 9.57 5.77 -2.74
C LEU A 162 10.63 4.69 -2.41
N LEU A 163 10.20 3.44 -2.18
CA LEU A 163 11.10 2.35 -1.81
C LEU A 163 12.09 1.98 -2.92
N VAL A 164 11.70 2.17 -4.17
CA VAL A 164 12.59 1.97 -5.32
C VAL A 164 13.52 3.17 -5.49
N ALA A 165 13.02 4.40 -5.38
CA ALA A 165 13.81 5.62 -5.52
C ALA A 165 14.88 5.76 -4.41
N ALA A 166 14.56 5.33 -3.18
CA ALA A 166 15.50 5.33 -2.05
C ALA A 166 16.60 4.25 -2.13
N ARG A 167 16.69 3.52 -3.22
CA ARG A 167 17.69 2.48 -3.41
C ARG A 167 18.99 3.07 -3.94
N GLU A 168 20.10 2.70 -3.32
CA GLU A 168 21.43 3.01 -3.83
C GLU A 168 21.83 2.07 -4.97
N GLY A 169 22.63 2.56 -5.92
CA GLY A 169 23.22 1.77 -6.99
C GLY A 169 22.96 2.32 -8.40
N PRO A 170 23.48 1.65 -9.44
CA PRO A 170 23.27 2.07 -10.82
C PRO A 170 21.79 1.88 -11.24
N VAL A 171 21.38 2.68 -12.22
CA VAL A 171 20.04 2.56 -12.83
C VAL A 171 19.89 1.19 -13.46
N ASP A 172 18.82 0.47 -13.09
CA ASP A 172 18.52 -0.87 -13.58
C ASP A 172 17.00 -1.06 -13.87
N ARG A 173 16.59 -2.31 -14.14
CA ARG A 173 15.18 -2.63 -14.44
C ARG A 173 14.23 -2.35 -13.27
N ARG A 174 14.71 -2.22 -12.05
CA ARG A 174 13.89 -1.91 -10.88
C ARG A 174 13.43 -0.47 -10.89
N ASP A 175 14.24 0.43 -11.50
CA ASP A 175 13.86 1.83 -11.66
C ASP A 175 12.65 1.97 -12.59
N LEU A 176 12.51 1.09 -13.60
CA LEU A 176 11.30 1.02 -14.43
C LEU A 176 10.06 0.63 -13.60
N LEU A 177 10.22 -0.26 -12.61
CA LEU A 177 9.14 -0.58 -11.67
C LEU A 177 8.79 0.64 -10.81
N GLY A 178 9.79 1.38 -10.34
CA GLY A 178 9.59 2.63 -9.60
C GLY A 178 8.83 3.67 -10.43
N LEU A 179 9.23 3.88 -11.68
CA LEU A 179 8.56 4.80 -12.60
C LEU A 179 7.12 4.35 -12.89
N ALA A 180 6.90 3.06 -13.13
CA ALA A 180 5.57 2.50 -13.34
C ALA A 180 4.68 2.68 -12.10
N ALA A 181 5.22 2.46 -10.91
CA ALA A 181 4.51 2.71 -9.65
C ALA A 181 4.17 4.19 -9.47
N GLY A 182 5.10 5.10 -9.79
CA GLY A 182 4.84 6.55 -9.81
C GLY A 182 3.72 6.93 -10.78
N ALA A 183 3.74 6.38 -12.00
CA ALA A 183 2.68 6.59 -12.98
C ALA A 183 1.31 6.07 -12.50
N VAL A 184 1.27 4.89 -11.88
CA VAL A 184 0.06 4.34 -11.24
C VAL A 184 -0.42 5.26 -10.13
N ALA A 185 0.48 5.75 -9.27
CA ALA A 185 0.12 6.66 -8.18
C ALA A 185 -0.55 7.94 -8.68
N VAL A 186 0.08 8.63 -9.64
CA VAL A 186 -0.43 9.91 -10.21
C VAL A 186 -1.75 9.71 -10.95
N THR A 187 -1.92 8.58 -11.63
CA THR A 187 -3.14 8.29 -12.40
C THR A 187 -4.25 7.64 -11.59
N SER A 188 -4.05 7.44 -10.26
CA SER A 188 -5.06 6.89 -9.36
C SER A 188 -5.83 7.97 -8.61
N ALA A 189 -5.14 8.92 -7.96
CA ALA A 189 -5.78 9.99 -7.19
C ALA A 189 -4.78 11.09 -6.78
N GLY A 190 -5.29 12.22 -6.27
CA GLY A 190 -4.49 13.34 -5.81
C GLY A 190 -3.37 13.00 -4.80
N PRO A 191 -3.58 12.14 -3.78
CA PRO A 191 -2.52 11.71 -2.87
C PRO A 191 -1.31 11.08 -3.58
N GLY A 192 -1.52 10.39 -4.70
CA GLY A 192 -0.43 9.83 -5.51
C GLY A 192 0.51 10.89 -6.08
N LEU A 193 -0.04 12.03 -6.51
CA LEU A 193 0.76 13.17 -6.96
C LEU A 193 1.66 13.72 -5.83
N VAL A 194 1.09 13.85 -4.63
CA VAL A 194 1.85 14.29 -3.45
C VAL A 194 3.00 13.34 -3.15
N MET A 195 2.75 12.03 -3.21
CA MET A 195 3.78 11.02 -2.98
C MET A 195 4.92 11.10 -4.01
N VAL A 196 4.59 11.25 -5.30
CA VAL A 196 5.60 11.35 -6.37
C VAL A 196 6.39 12.66 -6.25
N CYS A 197 5.75 13.78 -5.94
CA CYS A 197 6.45 15.04 -5.69
C CYS A 197 7.39 14.93 -4.48
N ALA A 198 6.97 14.29 -3.39
CA ALA A 198 7.81 14.09 -2.22
C ALA A 198 9.08 13.28 -2.54
N VAL A 199 8.97 12.25 -3.38
CA VAL A 199 10.13 11.46 -3.86
C VAL A 199 11.06 12.29 -4.74
N GLY A 200 10.51 13.16 -5.60
CA GLY A 200 11.32 14.02 -6.49
C GLY A 200 12.05 15.15 -5.77
N LEU A 201 11.69 15.46 -4.51
CA LEU A 201 12.33 16.49 -3.68
C LEU A 201 13.34 15.92 -2.67
N ALA A 202 13.38 14.59 -2.48
CA ALA A 202 14.26 13.90 -1.53
C ALA A 202 15.59 13.50 -2.17
#